data_0dcd4914ee7727b3d3a2f2fd80d6fa19
#
_entry.id   0dcd4914ee7727b3d3a2f2fd80d6fa19
#
_cell.length_a   1.000
_cell.length_b   1.000
_cell.length_c   1.000
_cell.angle_alpha   90.00
_cell.angle_beta   90.00
_cell.angle_gamma   90.00
#
_symmetry.space_group_name_H-M   'P 1'
#
loop_
_entity.id
_entity.type
_entity.pdbx_description
1 polymer ?
#
loop_
_entity_poly.entity_id
_entity_poly.type
_entity_poly.pdbx_seq_one_letter_code
_entity_poly.pdbx_strand_id
1 'polypeptide(L)'
;MCELASEGNGVGMTQVRQVLFIQGGGAGVHDEWDAKLVDSLRRELGDGYEVRYPRMPVEDDPSYTRWSGTIRREMSGLNAGAVVVGHSVGGTITIHAIEEEPPEVELFAIVLIAAPFVGEGGWASDEFQLSSDLGDRLPQGVRVLVFHGLDDDTVPPSHSDLYERAIPQAHLRKLPRRDHQLNGDLSEVARAISP
;
A
#
# COMPACT_ATOMS: atom_id res chain seq x y z
N MET A 1 28.73 -53.41 -7.47
CA MET A 1 27.51 -52.69 -7.79
C MET A 1 27.54 -51.40 -6.97
N CYS A 2 27.87 -50.30 -7.60
CA CYS A 2 27.97 -49.01 -6.98
C CYS A 2 26.77 -48.19 -7.47
N GLU A 3 25.85 -47.87 -6.56
CA GLU A 3 24.64 -47.11 -6.82
C GLU A 3 24.96 -45.63 -6.72
N LEU A 4 24.93 -44.95 -7.84
CA LEU A 4 25.08 -43.50 -7.92
C LEU A 4 23.78 -42.83 -7.48
N ALA A 5 23.79 -42.21 -6.31
CA ALA A 5 22.75 -41.31 -5.87
C ALA A 5 22.76 -40.07 -6.76
N SER A 6 21.72 -39.83 -7.53
CA SER A 6 21.50 -38.60 -8.25
C SER A 6 21.05 -37.50 -7.26
N GLU A 7 21.93 -36.59 -6.93
CA GLU A 7 21.57 -35.35 -6.26
C GLU A 7 20.74 -34.49 -7.22
N GLY A 8 19.44 -34.47 -7.00
CA GLY A 8 18.54 -33.55 -7.68
C GLY A 8 18.81 -32.13 -7.19
N ASN A 9 19.47 -31.32 -8.02
CA ASN A 9 19.61 -29.88 -7.86
C ASN A 9 18.21 -29.24 -8.01
N GLY A 10 17.48 -29.12 -6.90
CA GLY A 10 16.27 -28.33 -6.84
C GLY A 10 16.64 -26.85 -6.97
N VAL A 11 16.57 -26.32 -8.19
CA VAL A 11 16.56 -24.87 -8.41
C VAL A 11 15.31 -24.36 -7.70
N GLY A 12 15.47 -23.83 -6.49
CA GLY A 12 14.40 -23.16 -5.76
C GLY A 12 13.87 -22.04 -6.64
N MET A 13 12.67 -22.21 -7.20
CA MET A 13 11.96 -21.11 -7.86
C MET A 13 11.77 -20.02 -6.82
N THR A 14 12.50 -18.93 -6.96
CA THR A 14 12.30 -17.73 -6.12
C THR A 14 10.87 -17.28 -6.39
N GLN A 15 10.00 -17.42 -5.40
CA GLN A 15 8.60 -17.03 -5.55
C GLN A 15 8.55 -15.52 -5.77
N VAL A 16 7.98 -15.09 -6.89
CA VAL A 16 7.78 -13.68 -7.22
C VAL A 16 6.88 -13.07 -6.16
N ARG A 17 7.35 -11.99 -5.52
CA ARG A 17 6.56 -11.30 -4.48
C ARG A 17 5.49 -10.43 -5.14
N GLN A 18 4.26 -10.55 -4.66
CA GLN A 18 3.14 -9.76 -5.16
C GLN A 18 3.06 -8.41 -4.45
N VAL A 19 2.77 -7.37 -5.23
CA VAL A 19 2.46 -6.03 -4.75
C VAL A 19 1.07 -5.66 -5.29
N LEU A 20 0.12 -5.42 -4.41
CA LEU A 20 -1.18 -4.88 -4.77
C LEU A 20 -1.16 -3.37 -4.61
N PHE A 21 -1.33 -2.63 -5.69
CA PHE A 21 -1.39 -1.17 -5.67
C PHE A 21 -2.84 -0.70 -5.80
N ILE A 22 -3.32 0.06 -4.82
CA ILE A 22 -4.64 0.67 -4.80
C ILE A 22 -4.49 2.16 -5.14
N GLN A 23 -5.17 2.57 -6.20
CA GLN A 23 -5.15 3.94 -6.73
C GLN A 23 -5.74 4.98 -5.77
N GLY A 24 -5.44 6.25 -6.01
CA GLY A 24 -6.14 7.39 -5.44
C GLY A 24 -7.53 7.61 -6.05
N GLY A 25 -8.23 8.61 -5.57
CA GLY A 25 -9.54 9.03 -6.08
C GLY A 25 -9.43 10.20 -7.04
N GLY A 26 -10.35 10.25 -8.01
CA GLY A 26 -10.46 11.33 -9.00
C GLY A 26 -10.61 10.80 -10.42
N ALA A 27 -11.28 11.56 -11.26
CA ALA A 27 -11.48 11.19 -12.67
C ALA A 27 -10.13 11.02 -13.39
N GLY A 28 -9.93 9.87 -14.03
CA GLY A 28 -8.72 9.54 -14.79
C GLY A 28 -7.49 9.20 -13.94
N VAL A 29 -7.61 9.14 -12.61
CA VAL A 29 -6.46 8.86 -11.72
C VAL A 29 -5.80 7.54 -12.06
N HIS A 30 -6.59 6.48 -12.31
CA HIS A 30 -6.05 5.18 -12.66
C HIS A 30 -5.12 5.23 -13.89
N ASP A 31 -5.52 5.86 -14.96
CA ASP A 31 -4.81 5.80 -16.24
C ASP A 31 -3.77 6.91 -16.44
N GLU A 32 -4.00 8.09 -15.85
CA GLU A 32 -3.21 9.29 -16.15
C GLU A 32 -2.17 9.62 -15.07
N TRP A 33 -2.53 9.43 -13.79
CA TRP A 33 -1.69 9.84 -12.66
C TRP A 33 -1.03 8.65 -11.97
N ASP A 34 -1.81 7.75 -11.43
CA ASP A 34 -1.28 6.63 -10.66
C ASP A 34 -0.64 5.54 -11.52
N ALA A 35 -1.00 5.46 -12.82
CA ALA A 35 -0.27 4.62 -13.76
C ALA A 35 1.23 4.94 -13.79
N LYS A 36 1.61 6.23 -13.66
CA LYS A 36 3.03 6.66 -13.60
C LYS A 36 3.72 6.18 -12.33
N LEU A 37 2.99 6.18 -11.20
CA LEU A 37 3.48 5.64 -9.93
C LEU A 37 3.72 4.13 -10.05
N VAL A 38 2.75 3.41 -10.60
CA VAL A 38 2.83 1.97 -10.81
C VAL A 38 3.96 1.60 -11.76
N ASP A 39 4.15 2.35 -12.86
CA ASP A 39 5.24 2.13 -13.80
C ASP A 39 6.61 2.41 -13.15
N SER A 40 6.71 3.46 -12.32
CA SER A 40 7.90 3.70 -11.52
C SER A 40 8.17 2.53 -10.58
N LEU A 41 7.16 2.08 -9.85
CA LEU A 41 7.30 0.97 -8.89
C LEU A 41 7.73 -0.34 -9.60
N ARG A 42 7.12 -0.68 -10.73
CA ARG A 42 7.49 -1.85 -11.55
C ARG A 42 8.93 -1.81 -11.99
N ARG A 43 9.36 -0.65 -12.51
CA ARG A 43 10.73 -0.45 -12.98
C ARG A 43 11.76 -0.62 -11.86
N GLU A 44 11.48 -0.06 -10.70
CA GLU A 44 12.41 -0.09 -9.55
C GLU A 44 12.47 -1.47 -8.86
N LEU A 45 11.37 -2.22 -8.87
CA LEU A 45 11.28 -3.54 -8.25
C LEU A 45 11.85 -4.66 -9.16
N GLY A 46 11.75 -4.50 -10.49
CA GLY A 46 12.21 -5.50 -11.46
C GLY A 46 11.45 -6.83 -11.43
N ASP A 47 12.03 -7.85 -12.03
CA ASP A 47 11.39 -9.15 -12.32
C ASP A 47 11.09 -10.01 -11.07
N GLY A 48 11.62 -9.63 -9.89
CA GLY A 48 11.34 -10.30 -8.62
C GLY A 48 9.95 -10.01 -8.04
N TYR A 49 9.19 -9.11 -8.68
CA TYR A 49 7.89 -8.65 -8.19
C TYR A 49 6.82 -8.64 -9.28
N GLU A 50 5.59 -8.99 -8.87
CA GLU A 50 4.38 -8.85 -9.68
C GLU A 50 3.54 -7.70 -9.13
N VAL A 51 3.44 -6.58 -9.83
CA VAL A 51 2.62 -5.45 -9.41
C VAL A 51 1.24 -5.52 -10.04
N ARG A 52 0.24 -5.88 -9.22
CA ARG A 52 -1.18 -5.91 -9.56
C ARG A 52 -1.77 -4.52 -9.34
N TYR A 53 -2.50 -4.03 -10.33
CA TYR A 53 -3.06 -2.69 -10.31
C TYR A 53 -4.51 -2.71 -10.82
N PRO A 54 -5.47 -3.13 -9.98
CA PRO A 54 -6.87 -3.15 -10.35
C PRO A 54 -7.47 -1.75 -10.35
N ARG A 55 -8.39 -1.50 -11.30
CA ARG A 55 -9.19 -0.26 -11.27
C ARG A 55 -10.24 -0.32 -10.16
N MET A 56 -10.32 0.72 -9.36
CA MET A 56 -11.38 0.87 -8.36
C MET A 56 -12.68 1.34 -9.02
N PRO A 57 -13.84 0.89 -8.52
CA PRO A 57 -15.12 1.29 -9.08
C PRO A 57 -15.40 2.78 -8.83
N VAL A 58 -15.95 3.48 -9.84
CA VAL A 58 -16.35 4.90 -9.76
C VAL A 58 -15.25 5.77 -9.15
N GLU A 59 -14.09 5.79 -9.82
CA GLU A 59 -12.86 6.42 -9.31
C GLU A 59 -12.97 7.93 -9.05
N ASP A 60 -13.90 8.60 -9.71
CA ASP A 60 -14.22 10.03 -9.55
C ASP A 60 -15.08 10.34 -8.31
N ASP A 61 -15.67 9.30 -7.69
CA ASP A 61 -16.45 9.41 -6.46
C ASP A 61 -16.07 8.26 -5.49
N PRO A 62 -14.83 8.27 -4.97
CA PRO A 62 -14.35 7.21 -4.09
C PRO A 62 -15.11 7.22 -2.77
N SER A 63 -15.53 6.04 -2.32
CA SER A 63 -16.15 5.87 -1.02
C SER A 63 -15.76 4.53 -0.40
N TYR A 64 -15.79 4.46 0.92
CA TYR A 64 -15.48 3.23 1.64
C TYR A 64 -16.41 2.08 1.23
N THR A 65 -17.71 2.34 1.19
CA THR A 65 -18.71 1.35 0.82
C THR A 65 -18.49 0.74 -0.56
N ARG A 66 -18.00 1.53 -1.53
CA ARG A 66 -17.77 1.06 -2.90
C ARG A 66 -16.46 0.33 -3.04
N TRP A 67 -15.39 0.79 -2.36
CA TRP A 67 -14.04 0.29 -2.59
C TRP A 67 -13.63 -0.85 -1.68
N SER A 68 -14.10 -0.88 -0.43
CA SER A 68 -13.68 -1.86 0.57
C SER A 68 -13.88 -3.31 0.12
N GLY A 69 -15.03 -3.63 -0.46
CA GLY A 69 -15.31 -4.97 -0.98
C GLY A 69 -14.39 -5.38 -2.13
N THR A 70 -14.03 -4.44 -3.02
CA THR A 70 -13.07 -4.69 -4.11
C THR A 70 -11.68 -4.89 -3.55
N ILE A 71 -11.23 -4.04 -2.62
CA ILE A 71 -9.93 -4.14 -1.97
C ILE A 71 -9.77 -5.47 -1.24
N ARG A 72 -10.77 -5.89 -0.45
CA ARG A 72 -10.76 -7.18 0.26
C ARG A 72 -10.67 -8.36 -0.71
N ARG A 73 -11.44 -8.34 -1.80
CA ARG A 73 -11.38 -9.37 -2.83
C ARG A 73 -10.01 -9.44 -3.51
N GLU A 74 -9.39 -8.30 -3.83
CA GLU A 74 -8.05 -8.28 -4.40
C GLU A 74 -7.00 -8.79 -3.41
N MET A 75 -7.11 -8.43 -2.12
CA MET A 75 -6.23 -8.93 -1.07
C MET A 75 -6.37 -10.45 -0.87
N SER A 76 -7.58 -11.00 -0.92
CA SER A 76 -7.80 -12.45 -0.76
C SER A 76 -7.15 -13.30 -1.85
N GLY A 77 -6.82 -12.70 -2.99
CA GLY A 77 -6.11 -13.36 -4.09
C GLY A 77 -4.58 -13.22 -4.05
N LEU A 78 -4.01 -12.69 -2.96
CA LEU A 78 -2.57 -12.53 -2.80
C LEU A 78 -1.92 -13.77 -2.20
N ASN A 79 -0.62 -13.92 -2.46
CA ASN A 79 0.21 -14.93 -1.82
C ASN A 79 0.76 -14.40 -0.48
N ALA A 80 1.13 -15.31 0.43
CA ALA A 80 1.81 -14.93 1.67
C ALA A 80 3.10 -14.15 1.39
N GLY A 81 3.36 -13.13 2.19
CA GLY A 81 4.48 -12.21 2.01
C GLY A 81 4.24 -11.10 0.97
N ALA A 82 3.00 -10.92 0.51
CA ALA A 82 2.64 -9.82 -0.38
C ALA A 82 2.75 -8.45 0.30
N VAL A 83 2.83 -7.41 -0.51
CA VAL A 83 2.80 -6.00 -0.09
C VAL A 83 1.51 -5.36 -0.60
N VAL A 84 0.86 -4.57 0.23
CA VAL A 84 -0.27 -3.74 -0.19
C VAL A 84 0.17 -2.28 -0.15
N VAL A 85 0.02 -1.58 -1.25
CA VAL A 85 0.36 -0.15 -1.42
C VAL A 85 -0.93 0.61 -1.72
N GLY A 86 -1.22 1.65 -0.96
CA GLY A 86 -2.35 2.53 -1.24
C GLY A 86 -1.90 3.97 -1.40
N HIS A 87 -2.33 4.62 -2.48
CA HIS A 87 -2.09 6.02 -2.75
C HIS A 87 -3.32 6.86 -2.37
N SER A 88 -3.07 8.02 -1.73
CA SER A 88 -4.11 8.99 -1.39
C SER A 88 -5.30 8.33 -0.65
N VAL A 89 -6.55 8.64 -1.01
CA VAL A 89 -7.75 8.04 -0.41
C VAL A 89 -7.77 6.51 -0.52
N GLY A 90 -7.15 5.93 -1.55
CA GLY A 90 -7.00 4.48 -1.66
C GLY A 90 -6.17 3.88 -0.53
N GLY A 91 -5.14 4.58 -0.07
CA GLY A 91 -4.38 4.19 1.12
C GLY A 91 -5.24 4.22 2.38
N THR A 92 -6.02 5.28 2.57
CA THR A 92 -6.92 5.45 3.71
C THR A 92 -7.99 4.36 3.76
N ILE A 93 -8.66 4.10 2.63
CA ILE A 93 -9.69 3.06 2.55
C ILE A 93 -9.08 1.67 2.76
N THR A 94 -7.88 1.43 2.21
CA THR A 94 -7.18 0.14 2.35
C THR A 94 -6.85 -0.16 3.80
N ILE A 95 -6.26 0.79 4.53
CA ILE A 95 -5.86 0.53 5.91
C ILE A 95 -7.07 0.38 6.83
N HIS A 96 -8.16 1.12 6.57
CA HIS A 96 -9.41 0.95 7.30
C HIS A 96 -10.07 -0.41 7.01
N ALA A 97 -10.04 -0.86 5.75
CA ALA A 97 -10.54 -2.18 5.39
C ALA A 97 -9.77 -3.31 6.10
N ILE A 98 -8.45 -3.15 6.28
CA ILE A 98 -7.59 -4.09 7.01
C ILE A 98 -7.86 -4.01 8.52
N GLU A 99 -8.09 -2.81 9.08
CA GLU A 99 -8.46 -2.60 10.49
C GLU A 99 -9.76 -3.32 10.85
N GLU A 100 -10.78 -3.21 9.99
CA GLU A 100 -12.07 -3.84 10.22
C GLU A 100 -12.06 -5.36 10.00
N GLU A 101 -11.39 -5.81 8.94
CA GLU A 101 -11.33 -7.20 8.55
C GLU A 101 -9.92 -7.53 8.02
N PRO A 102 -9.00 -7.91 8.92
CA PRO A 102 -7.65 -8.29 8.51
C PRO A 102 -7.65 -9.43 7.49
N PRO A 103 -6.83 -9.34 6.42
CA PRO A 103 -6.75 -10.41 5.43
C PRO A 103 -6.22 -11.70 6.06
N GLU A 104 -6.73 -12.86 5.59
CA GLU A 104 -6.24 -14.17 6.03
C GLU A 104 -4.79 -14.41 5.59
N VAL A 105 -4.37 -13.77 4.50
CA VAL A 105 -3.00 -13.88 3.98
C VAL A 105 -2.04 -13.03 4.81
N GLU A 106 -0.90 -13.61 5.17
CA GLU A 106 0.16 -12.87 5.85
C GLU A 106 0.77 -11.83 4.90
N LEU A 107 0.68 -10.55 5.27
CA LEU A 107 1.28 -9.46 4.53
C LEU A 107 2.69 -9.17 5.04
N PHE A 108 3.61 -8.91 4.12
CA PHE A 108 4.95 -8.43 4.44
C PHE A 108 4.95 -6.95 4.85
N ALA A 109 4.17 -6.12 4.14
CA ALA A 109 4.05 -4.70 4.45
C ALA A 109 2.74 -4.09 3.96
N ILE A 110 2.30 -3.05 4.65
CA ILE A 110 1.29 -2.09 4.22
C ILE A 110 2.02 -0.76 3.97
N VAL A 111 1.83 -0.17 2.81
CA VAL A 111 2.47 1.07 2.40
C VAL A 111 1.40 2.12 2.11
N LEU A 112 1.47 3.25 2.80
CA LEU A 112 0.60 4.40 2.59
C LEU A 112 1.41 5.52 1.92
N ILE A 113 0.94 6.00 0.78
CA ILE A 113 1.56 7.09 0.02
C ILE A 113 0.60 8.27 0.01
N ALA A 114 1.00 9.40 0.59
CA ALA A 114 0.22 10.65 0.61
C ALA A 114 -1.26 10.43 1.04
N ALA A 115 -1.49 9.46 1.94
CA ALA A 115 -2.84 9.08 2.37
C ALA A 115 -3.40 10.11 3.37
N PRO A 116 -4.63 10.64 3.15
CA PRO A 116 -5.28 11.47 4.15
C PRO A 116 -5.66 10.63 5.36
N PHE A 117 -5.41 11.14 6.56
CA PHE A 117 -5.94 10.56 7.79
C PHE A 117 -7.39 11.01 7.97
N VAL A 118 -8.31 10.08 8.09
CA VAL A 118 -9.73 10.34 8.35
C VAL A 118 -10.00 10.05 9.81
N GLY A 119 -10.29 11.09 10.60
CA GLY A 119 -10.48 10.97 12.04
C GLY A 119 -10.00 12.19 12.80
N GLU A 120 -9.79 12.05 14.11
CA GLU A 120 -9.42 13.18 14.99
C GLU A 120 -8.12 13.86 14.52
N GLY A 121 -8.20 15.15 14.27
CA GLY A 121 -7.09 15.98 13.78
C GLY A 121 -6.85 15.91 12.27
N GLY A 122 -7.51 15.00 11.56
CA GLY A 122 -7.47 14.85 10.11
C GLY A 122 -8.76 15.32 9.42
N TRP A 123 -9.09 14.69 8.31
CA TRP A 123 -10.32 15.00 7.60
C TRP A 123 -11.54 14.32 8.22
N ALA A 124 -12.68 15.00 8.14
CA ALA A 124 -13.96 14.41 8.52
C ALA A 124 -14.50 13.50 7.41
N SER A 125 -15.20 12.45 7.81
CA SER A 125 -15.97 11.60 6.92
C SER A 125 -17.24 11.13 7.62
N ASP A 126 -18.32 11.02 6.87
CA ASP A 126 -19.59 10.46 7.36
C ASP A 126 -19.61 8.92 7.24
N GLU A 127 -18.66 8.32 6.52
CA GLU A 127 -18.64 6.87 6.28
C GLU A 127 -17.85 6.11 7.34
N PHE A 128 -16.69 6.65 7.78
CA PHE A 128 -15.80 6.00 8.75
C PHE A 128 -14.84 6.98 9.40
N GLN A 129 -14.23 6.53 10.47
CA GLN A 129 -13.08 7.19 11.10
C GLN A 129 -12.05 6.13 11.48
N LEU A 130 -10.77 6.41 11.22
CA LEU A 130 -9.67 5.57 11.67
C LEU A 130 -9.54 5.65 13.18
N SER A 131 -9.28 4.53 13.81
CA SER A 131 -9.10 4.45 15.26
C SER A 131 -7.80 5.13 15.71
N SER A 132 -7.83 5.71 16.89
CA SER A 132 -6.61 6.25 17.53
C SER A 132 -5.61 5.15 17.92
N ASP A 133 -6.09 3.92 18.06
CA ASP A 133 -5.35 2.68 18.35
C ASP A 133 -5.20 1.77 17.11
N LEU A 134 -5.21 2.38 15.93
CA LEU A 134 -5.14 1.68 14.64
C LEU A 134 -4.01 0.65 14.59
N GLY A 135 -2.84 0.97 15.17
CA GLY A 135 -1.71 0.05 15.21
C GLY A 135 -1.99 -1.28 15.90
N ASP A 136 -2.86 -1.30 16.92
CA ASP A 136 -3.21 -2.51 17.68
C ASP A 136 -4.22 -3.39 16.93
N ARG A 137 -4.88 -2.83 15.91
CA ARG A 137 -5.90 -3.52 15.10
C ARG A 137 -5.36 -4.10 13.80
N LEU A 138 -4.13 -3.73 13.43
CA LEU A 138 -3.49 -4.28 12.24
C LEU A 138 -2.94 -5.69 12.50
N PRO A 139 -2.73 -6.51 11.45
CA PRO A 139 -2.11 -7.82 11.59
C PRO A 139 -0.78 -7.74 12.33
N GLN A 140 -0.57 -8.64 13.29
CA GLN A 140 0.67 -8.67 14.09
C GLN A 140 1.90 -8.91 13.20
N GLY A 141 2.96 -8.14 13.45
CA GLY A 141 4.22 -8.27 12.72
C GLY A 141 4.23 -7.66 11.32
N VAL A 142 3.09 -7.17 10.82
CA VAL A 142 3.06 -6.45 9.53
C VAL A 142 3.84 -5.14 9.64
N ARG A 143 4.70 -4.88 8.67
CA ARG A 143 5.41 -3.59 8.56
C ARG A 143 4.46 -2.53 8.01
N VAL A 144 4.39 -1.38 8.66
CA VAL A 144 3.64 -0.24 8.13
C VAL A 144 4.62 0.86 7.72
N LEU A 145 4.55 1.27 6.47
CA LEU A 145 5.42 2.28 5.88
C LEU A 145 4.56 3.45 5.42
N VAL A 146 4.86 4.65 5.87
CA VAL A 146 4.12 5.86 5.49
C VAL A 146 5.06 6.81 4.76
N PHE A 147 4.72 7.15 3.52
CA PHE A 147 5.47 8.09 2.68
C PHE A 147 4.62 9.32 2.40
N HIS A 148 5.20 10.51 2.57
CA HIS A 148 4.49 11.75 2.30
C HIS A 148 5.44 12.80 1.71
N GLY A 149 5.02 13.46 0.63
CA GLY A 149 5.73 14.59 0.07
C GLY A 149 5.60 15.82 0.94
N LEU A 150 6.69 16.57 1.18
CA LEU A 150 6.60 17.81 1.94
C LEU A 150 5.97 18.97 1.16
N ASP A 151 5.97 18.88 -0.17
CA ASP A 151 5.35 19.85 -1.09
C ASP A 151 3.98 19.39 -1.58
N ASP A 152 3.34 18.42 -0.86
CA ASP A 152 1.99 17.96 -1.13
C ASP A 152 0.99 19.08 -0.80
N ASP A 153 0.32 19.61 -1.84
CA ASP A 153 -0.70 20.66 -1.74
C ASP A 153 -2.14 20.11 -1.74
N THR A 154 -2.29 18.80 -1.92
CA THR A 154 -3.57 18.08 -1.91
C THR A 154 -3.90 17.55 -0.52
N VAL A 155 -2.98 16.78 0.06
CA VAL A 155 -3.08 16.26 1.44
C VAL A 155 -1.95 16.87 2.27
N PRO A 156 -2.26 17.69 3.28
CA PRO A 156 -1.23 18.29 4.12
C PRO A 156 -0.28 17.23 4.72
N PRO A 157 1.05 17.45 4.70
CA PRO A 157 2.02 16.49 5.25
C PRO A 157 1.80 16.15 6.74
N SER A 158 1.06 16.98 7.48
CA SER A 158 0.67 16.71 8.87
C SER A 158 -0.23 15.47 9.03
N HIS A 159 -0.91 15.02 7.97
CA HIS A 159 -1.68 13.77 8.02
C HIS A 159 -0.80 12.56 8.25
N SER A 160 0.44 12.58 7.78
CA SER A 160 1.40 11.50 8.04
C SER A 160 1.81 11.41 9.53
N ASP A 161 1.80 12.55 10.26
CA ASP A 161 2.04 12.56 11.71
C ASP A 161 0.87 11.95 12.50
N LEU A 162 -0.36 12.02 11.94
CA LEU A 162 -1.53 11.36 12.52
C LEU A 162 -1.40 9.84 12.41
N TYR A 163 -0.95 9.35 11.26
CA TYR A 163 -0.66 7.92 11.09
C TYR A 163 0.45 7.44 12.04
N GLU A 164 1.52 8.20 12.21
CA GLU A 164 2.60 7.85 13.15
C GLU A 164 2.10 7.76 14.59
N ARG A 165 1.17 8.64 14.99
CA ARG A 165 0.54 8.58 16.32
C ARG A 165 -0.41 7.41 16.49
N ALA A 166 -1.24 7.12 15.48
CA ALA A 166 -2.21 6.03 15.51
C ALA A 166 -1.57 4.64 15.32
N ILE A 167 -0.37 4.59 14.73
CA ILE A 167 0.38 3.36 14.43
C ILE A 167 1.82 3.55 14.94
N PRO A 168 2.09 3.37 16.24
CA PRO A 168 3.42 3.64 16.83
C PRO A 168 4.55 2.82 16.19
N GLN A 169 4.24 1.65 15.61
CA GLN A 169 5.20 0.80 14.88
C GLN A 169 5.41 1.21 13.41
N ALA A 170 4.74 2.26 12.91
CA ALA A 170 4.91 2.70 11.55
C ALA A 170 6.28 3.37 11.32
N HIS A 171 6.80 3.19 10.11
CA HIS A 171 8.00 3.88 9.66
C HIS A 171 7.60 5.04 8.74
N LEU A 172 7.61 6.25 9.29
CA LEU A 172 7.29 7.47 8.55
C LEU A 172 8.51 7.99 7.78
N ARG A 173 8.29 8.35 6.51
CA ARG A 173 9.25 9.03 5.65
C ARG A 173 8.62 10.25 4.99
N LYS A 174 8.99 11.44 5.45
CA LYS A 174 8.65 12.71 4.80
C LYS A 174 9.71 13.06 3.76
N LEU A 175 9.28 13.23 2.51
CA LEU A 175 10.16 13.39 1.37
C LEU A 175 10.21 14.86 0.93
N PRO A 176 11.36 15.54 1.06
CA PRO A 176 11.49 16.92 0.64
C PRO A 176 11.37 17.05 -0.89
N ARG A 177 10.76 18.13 -1.35
CA ARG A 177 10.55 18.44 -2.77
C ARG A 177 9.77 17.36 -3.54
N ARG A 178 8.83 16.69 -2.86
CA ARG A 178 7.90 15.74 -3.45
C ARG A 178 6.48 16.25 -3.26
N ASP A 179 5.70 16.20 -4.33
CA ASP A 179 4.29 16.52 -4.39
C ASP A 179 3.40 15.35 -3.94
N HIS A 180 2.10 15.45 -4.19
CA HIS A 180 1.11 14.42 -3.86
C HIS A 180 1.39 13.07 -4.52
N GLN A 181 1.89 13.07 -5.77
CA GLN A 181 2.29 11.88 -6.52
C GLN A 181 3.79 11.54 -6.34
N LEU A 182 4.46 12.09 -5.34
CA LEU A 182 5.90 11.93 -5.14
C LEU A 182 6.73 12.24 -6.41
N ASN A 183 6.26 13.16 -7.26
CA ASN A 183 6.82 13.51 -8.57
C ASN A 183 6.89 12.30 -9.53
N GLY A 184 6.03 11.31 -9.39
CA GLY A 184 6.04 10.10 -10.21
C GLY A 184 7.21 9.15 -9.95
N ASP A 185 7.89 9.26 -8.80
CA ASP A 185 9.08 8.48 -8.46
C ASP A 185 8.89 7.69 -7.17
N LEU A 186 8.72 6.37 -7.30
CA LEU A 186 8.57 5.43 -6.18
C LEU A 186 9.86 4.65 -5.86
N SER A 187 11.03 5.14 -6.24
CA SER A 187 12.31 4.47 -5.96
C SER A 187 12.56 4.27 -4.46
N GLU A 188 12.13 5.21 -3.61
CA GLU A 188 12.26 5.10 -2.15
C GLU A 188 11.27 4.08 -1.56
N VAL A 189 10.07 4.01 -2.12
CA VAL A 189 9.08 2.99 -1.75
C VAL A 189 9.59 1.61 -2.13
N ALA A 190 10.05 1.43 -3.38
CA ALA A 190 10.62 0.18 -3.85
C ALA A 190 11.77 -0.31 -2.97
N ARG A 191 12.73 0.57 -2.64
CA ARG A 191 13.84 0.24 -1.72
C ARG A 191 13.38 -0.16 -0.32
N ALA A 192 12.28 0.38 0.17
CA ALA A 192 11.78 0.08 1.52
C ALA A 192 11.05 -1.27 1.60
N ILE A 193 10.48 -1.76 0.50
CA ILE A 193 9.79 -3.06 0.43
C ILE A 193 10.66 -4.18 -0.15
N SER A 194 11.82 -3.86 -0.69
CA SER A 194 12.84 -4.84 -1.09
C SER A 194 13.56 -5.42 0.14
N PRO A 195 14.10 -6.65 0.03
CA PRO A 195 14.86 -7.29 1.09
C PRO A 195 16.10 -6.50 1.51
#